data_a9bd0982632ddb5d3479350316786d5e
#
_entry.id   a9bd0982632ddb5d3479350316786d5e
#
_cell.length_a   1.000
_cell.length_b   1.000
_cell.length_c   1.000
_cell.angle_alpha   90.00
_cell.angle_beta   90.00
_cell.angle_gamma   90.00
#
_symmetry.space_group_name_H-M   'P 1'
#
loop_
_entity.id
_entity.type
_entity.pdbx_description
1 polymer ?
#
loop_
_entity_poly.entity_id
_entity_poly.type
_entity_poly.pdbx_seq_one_letter_code
_entity_poly.pdbx_strand_id
1 'polypeptide(L)'
;MYLSLAYKEWLKIRWWAVGSLILELLMLIYIFTNLRAVIEYNSAEIFWNSIIYKSYLFFESLRYIPFFIGILISGAQYLPEVLDMKLKLTLHLPLLENRILLFLNIFGATILAALFTILIVILLICLNILFPREINYAIFLTIIPWSLAGFLSYFFVASILIEPVWSRRVVIAVVGFIIINEFLVNVILGSFINVINILLIITLLYNYVHMLSGLRFKRGAKWYFLQNYQDIYL
;
A
#
# COMPACT_ATOMS: atom_id res chain seq x y z
N MET A 1 22.22 -10.23 12.99
CA MET A 1 21.69 -8.89 13.21
C MET A 1 20.49 -8.58 12.33
N TYR A 2 20.53 -8.71 10.98
CA TYR A 2 19.35 -8.47 10.12
C TYR A 2 18.17 -9.41 10.43
N LEU A 3 18.43 -10.68 10.74
CA LEU A 3 17.38 -11.64 11.12
C LEU A 3 16.67 -11.26 12.42
N SER A 4 17.39 -10.78 13.41
CA SER A 4 16.78 -10.29 14.66
C SER A 4 15.94 -9.03 14.44
N LEU A 5 16.37 -8.15 13.53
CA LEU A 5 15.58 -6.98 13.12
C LEU A 5 14.32 -7.39 12.36
N ALA A 6 14.43 -8.34 11.42
CA ALA A 6 13.28 -8.89 10.69
C ALA A 6 12.25 -9.53 11.65
N TYR A 7 12.70 -10.31 12.63
CA TYR A 7 11.82 -10.93 13.63
C TYR A 7 11.10 -9.88 14.48
N LYS A 8 11.80 -8.83 14.90
CA LYS A 8 11.20 -7.69 15.61
C LYS A 8 10.08 -7.04 14.78
N GLU A 9 10.35 -6.78 13.50
CA GLU A 9 9.38 -6.17 12.59
C GLU A 9 8.17 -7.10 12.35
N TRP A 10 8.42 -8.41 12.16
CA TRP A 10 7.37 -9.40 12.01
C TRP A 10 6.40 -9.42 13.20
N LEU A 11 6.91 -9.39 14.43
CA LEU A 11 6.07 -9.39 15.63
C LEU A 11 5.11 -8.20 15.69
N LYS A 12 5.50 -7.04 15.14
CA LYS A 12 4.64 -5.85 15.07
C LYS A 12 3.54 -5.98 14.03
N ILE A 13 3.89 -6.50 12.85
CA ILE A 13 3.03 -6.47 11.66
C ILE A 13 2.14 -7.72 11.55
N ARG A 14 2.50 -8.85 12.15
CA ARG A 14 1.86 -10.16 11.93
C ARG A 14 0.33 -10.14 12.04
N TRP A 15 -0.22 -9.50 13.06
CA TRP A 15 -1.67 -9.44 13.26
C TRP A 15 -2.37 -8.55 12.25
N TRP A 16 -1.72 -7.46 11.86
CA TRP A 16 -2.22 -6.57 10.82
C TRP A 16 -2.16 -7.22 9.44
N ALA A 17 -1.11 -7.99 9.16
CA ALA A 17 -1.00 -8.75 7.93
C ALA A 17 -2.09 -9.83 7.83
N VAL A 18 -2.36 -10.56 8.94
CA VAL A 18 -3.46 -11.54 8.98
C VAL A 18 -4.81 -10.84 8.83
N GLY A 19 -5.04 -9.73 9.50
CA GLY A 19 -6.26 -8.93 9.35
C GLY A 19 -6.46 -8.42 7.92
N SER A 20 -5.40 -7.95 7.27
CA SER A 20 -5.41 -7.52 5.87
C SER A 20 -5.76 -8.67 4.93
N LEU A 21 -5.17 -9.85 5.13
CA LEU A 21 -5.47 -11.05 4.35
C LEU A 21 -6.93 -11.47 4.50
N ILE A 22 -7.48 -11.43 5.72
CA ILE A 22 -8.90 -11.73 5.95
C ILE A 22 -9.78 -10.72 5.20
N LEU A 23 -9.43 -9.43 5.24
CA LEU A 23 -10.17 -8.38 4.53
C LEU A 23 -10.14 -8.60 3.01
N GLU A 24 -8.99 -8.97 2.44
CA GLU A 24 -8.87 -9.33 1.02
C GLU A 24 -9.78 -10.51 0.66
N LEU A 25 -9.76 -11.58 1.46
CA LEU A 25 -10.60 -12.77 1.22
C LEU A 25 -12.10 -12.46 1.32
N LEU A 26 -12.52 -11.69 2.33
CA LEU A 26 -13.91 -11.25 2.47
C LEU A 26 -14.36 -10.44 1.26
N MET A 27 -13.48 -9.57 0.75
CA MET A 27 -13.78 -8.76 -0.41
C MET A 27 -13.90 -9.59 -1.69
N LEU A 28 -13.05 -10.59 -1.86
CA LEU A 28 -13.17 -11.55 -2.96
C LEU A 28 -14.49 -12.33 -2.89
N ILE A 29 -14.86 -12.84 -1.72
CA ILE A 29 -16.15 -13.53 -1.52
C ILE A 29 -17.31 -12.60 -1.89
N TYR A 30 -17.28 -11.35 -1.45
CA TYR A 30 -18.30 -10.36 -1.80
C TYR A 30 -18.41 -10.14 -3.30
N ILE A 31 -17.28 -9.97 -4.01
CA ILE A 31 -17.27 -9.79 -5.46
C ILE A 31 -17.85 -11.02 -6.19
N PHE A 32 -17.48 -12.23 -5.77
CA PHE A 32 -17.97 -13.46 -6.41
C PHE A 32 -19.45 -13.72 -6.14
N THR A 33 -19.96 -13.41 -4.95
CA THR A 33 -21.39 -13.52 -4.64
C THR A 33 -22.21 -12.52 -5.46
N ASN A 34 -21.73 -11.27 -5.58
CA ASN A 34 -22.39 -10.28 -6.44
C ASN A 34 -22.33 -10.65 -7.92
N LEU A 35 -21.18 -11.13 -8.39
CA LEU A 35 -21.03 -11.59 -9.78
C LEU A 35 -22.04 -12.70 -10.12
N ARG A 36 -22.16 -13.68 -9.24
CA ARG A 36 -23.12 -14.78 -9.41
C ARG A 36 -24.56 -14.28 -9.45
N ALA A 37 -24.93 -13.39 -8.54
CA ALA A 37 -26.26 -12.78 -8.51
C ALA A 37 -26.56 -12.02 -9.82
N VAL A 38 -25.60 -11.22 -10.33
CA VAL A 38 -25.77 -10.47 -11.58
C VAL A 38 -25.95 -11.38 -12.79
N ILE A 39 -25.22 -12.50 -12.86
CA ILE A 39 -25.35 -13.48 -13.96
C ILE A 39 -26.73 -14.20 -13.88
N GLU A 40 -27.19 -14.55 -12.69
CA GLU A 40 -28.50 -15.21 -12.50
C GLU A 40 -29.69 -14.30 -12.86
N TYR A 41 -29.60 -12.97 -12.53
CA TYR A 41 -30.69 -12.02 -12.77
C TYR A 41 -30.75 -11.47 -14.20
N ASN A 42 -29.60 -11.18 -14.83
CA ASN A 42 -29.55 -10.39 -16.08
C ASN A 42 -29.35 -11.22 -17.35
N SER A 43 -29.36 -12.54 -17.29
CA SER A 43 -28.84 -13.45 -18.32
C SER A 43 -27.36 -13.22 -18.67
N ALA A 44 -26.66 -14.28 -19.01
CA ALA A 44 -25.22 -14.22 -19.34
C ALA A 44 -24.92 -13.26 -20.51
N GLU A 45 -25.82 -13.15 -21.48
CA GLU A 45 -25.64 -12.29 -22.66
C GLU A 45 -25.60 -10.81 -22.33
N ILE A 46 -26.51 -10.31 -21.49
CA ILE A 46 -26.56 -8.90 -21.08
C ILE A 46 -25.32 -8.56 -20.26
N PHE A 47 -24.87 -9.45 -19.39
CA PHE A 47 -23.66 -9.29 -18.60
C PHE A 47 -22.41 -9.19 -19.50
N TRP A 48 -22.26 -10.06 -20.49
CA TRP A 48 -21.17 -10.04 -21.45
C TRP A 48 -21.14 -8.75 -22.26
N ASN A 49 -22.29 -8.31 -22.77
CA ASN A 49 -22.42 -7.05 -23.49
C ASN A 49 -22.03 -5.84 -22.62
N SER A 50 -22.33 -5.87 -21.32
CA SER A 50 -21.95 -4.78 -20.41
C SER A 50 -20.43 -4.71 -20.17
N ILE A 51 -19.74 -5.84 -20.10
CA ILE A 51 -18.26 -5.88 -19.97
C ILE A 51 -17.60 -5.39 -21.26
N ILE A 52 -18.03 -5.90 -22.42
CA ILE A 52 -17.36 -5.65 -23.69
C ILE A 52 -17.62 -4.22 -24.19
N TYR A 53 -18.88 -3.78 -24.18
CA TYR A 53 -19.27 -2.50 -24.79
C TYR A 53 -19.32 -1.31 -23.80
N LYS A 54 -19.59 -1.57 -22.49
CA LYS A 54 -19.71 -0.52 -21.48
C LYS A 54 -18.52 -0.46 -20.53
N SER A 55 -17.49 -1.27 -20.73
CA SER A 55 -16.31 -1.36 -19.84
C SER A 55 -16.70 -1.52 -18.35
N TYR A 56 -17.78 -2.27 -18.09
CA TYR A 56 -18.26 -2.49 -16.73
C TYR A 56 -17.27 -3.32 -15.93
N LEU A 57 -16.78 -2.75 -14.81
CA LEU A 57 -15.83 -3.39 -13.91
C LEU A 57 -16.58 -3.96 -12.70
N PHE A 58 -16.99 -5.24 -12.77
CA PHE A 58 -17.67 -5.92 -11.67
C PHE A 58 -16.80 -6.02 -10.39
N PHE A 59 -15.50 -5.85 -10.51
CA PHE A 59 -14.53 -5.88 -9.41
C PHE A 59 -14.05 -4.49 -8.99
N GLU A 60 -14.74 -3.42 -9.38
CA GLU A 60 -14.37 -2.04 -9.05
C GLU A 60 -14.23 -1.81 -7.53
N SER A 61 -15.01 -2.52 -6.72
CA SER A 61 -14.94 -2.46 -5.26
C SER A 61 -13.56 -2.83 -4.69
N LEU A 62 -12.76 -3.61 -5.45
CA LEU A 62 -11.39 -3.99 -5.08
C LEU A 62 -10.41 -2.82 -5.18
N ARG A 63 -10.73 -1.77 -5.92
CA ARG A 63 -9.88 -0.63 -6.27
C ARG A 63 -9.20 0.02 -5.07
N TYR A 64 -9.94 0.21 -3.98
CA TYR A 64 -9.43 0.91 -2.79
C TYR A 64 -8.78 -0.02 -1.76
N ILE A 65 -8.96 -1.32 -1.86
CA ILE A 65 -8.47 -2.29 -0.86
C ILE A 65 -6.94 -2.26 -0.73
N PRO A 66 -6.15 -2.36 -1.82
CA PRO A 66 -4.69 -2.29 -1.71
C PRO A 66 -4.20 -0.98 -1.08
N PHE A 67 -4.86 0.14 -1.40
CA PHE A 67 -4.55 1.45 -0.83
C PHE A 67 -4.70 1.45 0.70
N PHE A 68 -5.84 0.97 1.23
CA PHE A 68 -6.06 0.89 2.67
C PHE A 68 -5.10 -0.07 3.35
N ILE A 69 -4.81 -1.22 2.74
CA ILE A 69 -3.85 -2.19 3.27
C ILE A 69 -2.45 -1.56 3.38
N GLY A 70 -2.02 -0.81 2.37
CA GLY A 70 -0.75 -0.09 2.41
C GLY A 70 -0.66 0.88 3.60
N ILE A 71 -1.73 1.64 3.87
CA ILE A 71 -1.82 2.54 5.04
C ILE A 71 -1.74 1.75 6.34
N LEU A 72 -2.52 0.66 6.47
CA LEU A 72 -2.57 -0.16 7.69
C LEU A 72 -1.22 -0.79 8.02
N ILE A 73 -0.56 -1.40 7.05
CA ILE A 73 0.75 -2.05 7.24
C ILE A 73 1.82 -1.01 7.59
N SER A 74 1.84 0.15 6.90
CA SER A 74 2.76 1.23 7.22
C SER A 74 2.53 1.79 8.63
N GLY A 75 1.27 2.02 9.01
CA GLY A 75 0.90 2.47 10.34
C GLY A 75 1.34 1.47 11.41
N ALA A 76 1.04 0.19 11.22
CA ALA A 76 1.42 -0.88 12.16
C ALA A 76 2.94 -0.98 12.36
N GLN A 77 3.71 -0.73 11.31
CA GLN A 77 5.17 -0.79 11.35
C GLN A 77 5.80 0.44 11.99
N TYR A 78 5.44 1.63 11.53
CA TYR A 78 6.15 2.86 11.88
C TYR A 78 5.54 3.61 13.06
N LEU A 79 4.23 3.52 13.31
CA LEU A 79 3.59 4.26 14.40
C LEU A 79 4.18 3.92 15.78
N PRO A 80 4.37 2.63 16.16
CA PRO A 80 4.99 2.28 17.44
C PRO A 80 6.46 2.73 17.53
N GLU A 81 7.19 2.70 16.42
CA GLU A 81 8.58 3.13 16.37
C GLU A 81 8.75 4.64 16.58
N VAL A 82 7.77 5.41 16.10
CA VAL A 82 7.78 6.87 16.20
C VAL A 82 7.26 7.34 17.55
N LEU A 83 6.14 6.80 18.03
CA LEU A 83 5.55 7.18 19.32
C LEU A 83 6.46 6.86 20.49
N ASP A 84 7.05 5.66 20.52
CA ASP A 84 7.92 5.21 21.60
C ASP A 84 9.39 5.66 21.42
N MET A 85 9.68 6.48 20.41
CA MET A 85 11.05 6.91 20.05
C MET A 85 12.03 5.74 19.80
N LYS A 86 11.51 4.53 19.58
CA LYS A 86 12.31 3.31 19.34
C LYS A 86 13.13 3.39 18.05
N LEU A 87 12.66 4.17 17.08
CA LEU A 87 13.39 4.41 15.85
C LEU A 87 14.76 5.05 16.10
N LYS A 88 14.87 5.98 17.08
CA LYS A 88 16.16 6.55 17.47
C LYS A 88 17.13 5.48 17.97
N LEU A 89 16.65 4.59 18.84
CA LEU A 89 17.47 3.48 19.36
C LEU A 89 17.92 2.53 18.23
N THR A 90 17.01 2.25 17.31
CA THR A 90 17.32 1.39 16.15
C THR A 90 18.35 2.04 15.21
N LEU A 91 18.33 3.36 15.04
CA LEU A 91 19.30 4.09 14.23
C LEU A 91 20.68 4.27 14.93
N HIS A 92 20.78 4.01 16.24
CA HIS A 92 22.06 3.96 16.96
C HIS A 92 22.76 2.60 16.92
N LEU A 93 22.16 1.59 16.27
CA LEU A 93 22.84 0.32 16.03
C LEU A 93 24.13 0.53 15.20
N PRO A 94 25.15 -0.34 15.35
CA PRO A 94 26.41 -0.23 14.62
C PRO A 94 26.26 -0.62 13.12
N LEU A 95 25.28 -0.05 12.46
CA LEU A 95 24.97 -0.17 11.04
C LEU A 95 24.76 1.22 10.45
N LEU A 96 25.01 1.36 9.16
CA LEU A 96 24.70 2.60 8.45
C LEU A 96 23.19 2.87 8.50
N GLU A 97 22.81 4.06 8.95
CA GLU A 97 21.42 4.49 9.14
C GLU A 97 20.55 4.26 7.89
N ASN A 98 21.12 4.58 6.73
CA ASN A 98 20.46 4.38 5.44
C ASN A 98 20.12 2.91 5.18
N ARG A 99 21.01 1.99 5.59
CA ARG A 99 20.76 0.55 5.44
C ARG A 99 19.65 0.05 6.38
N ILE A 100 19.56 0.62 7.57
CA ILE A 100 18.48 0.28 8.52
C ILE A 100 17.14 0.74 7.95
N LEU A 101 17.01 1.99 7.52
CA LEU A 101 15.79 2.53 6.94
C LEU A 101 15.37 1.78 5.68
N LEU A 102 16.33 1.49 4.80
CA LEU A 102 16.07 0.70 3.58
C LEU A 102 15.61 -0.72 3.92
N PHE A 103 16.22 -1.36 4.91
CA PHE A 103 15.81 -2.69 5.37
C PHE A 103 14.37 -2.70 5.90
N LEU A 104 14.00 -1.71 6.71
CA LEU A 104 12.63 -1.57 7.25
C LEU A 104 11.62 -1.43 6.10
N ASN A 105 11.93 -0.60 5.10
CA ASN A 105 11.07 -0.40 3.95
C ASN A 105 10.93 -1.66 3.07
N ILE A 106 12.05 -2.33 2.78
CA ILE A 106 12.03 -3.58 2.02
C ILE A 106 11.21 -4.64 2.76
N PHE A 107 11.37 -4.76 4.07
CA PHE A 107 10.63 -5.73 4.87
C PHE A 107 9.11 -5.52 4.79
N GLY A 108 8.62 -4.28 4.99
CA GLY A 108 7.20 -3.97 4.83
C GLY A 108 6.70 -4.17 3.40
N ALA A 109 7.51 -3.76 2.39
CA ALA A 109 7.18 -3.97 1.00
C ALA A 109 7.11 -5.46 0.61
N THR A 110 7.95 -6.33 1.17
CA THR A 110 7.87 -7.79 0.92
C THR A 110 6.60 -8.41 1.49
N ILE A 111 6.14 -7.95 2.65
CA ILE A 111 4.85 -8.40 3.23
C ILE A 111 3.69 -7.96 2.34
N LEU A 112 3.67 -6.71 1.88
CA LEU A 112 2.65 -6.22 0.95
C LEU A 112 2.68 -6.98 -0.38
N ALA A 113 3.87 -7.25 -0.92
CA ALA A 113 4.03 -8.05 -2.13
C ALA A 113 3.40 -9.44 -1.97
N ALA A 114 3.62 -10.09 -0.82
CA ALA A 114 3.03 -11.39 -0.53
C ALA A 114 1.49 -11.31 -0.47
N LEU A 115 0.92 -10.32 0.24
CA LEU A 115 -0.52 -10.11 0.33
C LEU A 115 -1.15 -9.88 -1.05
N PHE A 116 -0.64 -8.93 -1.82
CA PHE A 116 -1.19 -8.62 -3.15
C PHE A 116 -0.99 -9.77 -4.15
N THR A 117 0.09 -10.55 -4.04
CA THR A 117 0.28 -11.73 -4.87
C THR A 117 -0.76 -12.80 -4.54
N ILE A 118 -1.06 -13.04 -3.27
CA ILE A 118 -2.11 -13.97 -2.83
C ILE A 118 -3.47 -13.49 -3.37
N LEU A 119 -3.80 -12.22 -3.22
CA LEU A 119 -5.04 -11.62 -3.74
C LEU A 119 -5.19 -11.87 -5.25
N ILE A 120 -4.16 -11.52 -6.04
CA ILE A 120 -4.17 -11.65 -7.51
C ILE A 120 -4.29 -13.12 -7.91
N VAL A 121 -3.52 -14.01 -7.28
CA VAL A 121 -3.54 -15.45 -7.61
C VAL A 121 -4.91 -16.06 -7.33
N ILE A 122 -5.51 -15.81 -6.16
CA ILE A 122 -6.83 -16.34 -5.83
C ILE A 122 -7.88 -15.79 -6.81
N LEU A 123 -7.84 -14.50 -7.10
CA LEU A 123 -8.78 -13.88 -8.04
C LEU A 123 -8.65 -14.52 -9.43
N LEU A 124 -7.44 -14.68 -9.97
CA LEU A 124 -7.23 -15.27 -11.28
C LEU A 124 -7.65 -16.75 -11.34
N ILE A 125 -7.40 -17.53 -10.29
CA ILE A 125 -7.86 -18.92 -10.21
C ILE A 125 -9.38 -18.98 -10.29
N CYS A 126 -10.07 -18.16 -9.50
CA CYS A 126 -11.53 -18.12 -9.50
C CYS A 126 -12.10 -17.64 -10.84
N LEU A 127 -11.46 -16.65 -11.47
CA LEU A 127 -11.90 -16.11 -12.76
C LEU A 127 -11.66 -17.09 -13.92
N ASN A 128 -10.60 -17.91 -13.89
CA ASN A 128 -10.34 -18.92 -14.91
C ASN A 128 -11.45 -19.97 -15.03
N ILE A 129 -12.25 -20.15 -13.98
CA ILE A 129 -13.41 -21.06 -14.00
C ILE A 129 -14.59 -20.44 -14.75
N LEU A 130 -14.71 -19.11 -14.73
CA LEU A 130 -15.88 -18.37 -15.19
C LEU A 130 -15.66 -17.63 -16.52
N PHE A 131 -14.44 -17.26 -16.84
CA PHE A 131 -14.11 -16.33 -17.93
C PHE A 131 -13.03 -16.85 -18.88
N PRO A 132 -13.09 -16.45 -20.18
CA PRO A 132 -12.02 -16.73 -21.15
C PRO A 132 -10.71 -16.03 -20.78
N ARG A 133 -9.59 -16.55 -21.30
CA ARG A 133 -8.23 -16.10 -20.97
C ARG A 133 -7.97 -14.62 -21.31
N GLU A 134 -8.58 -14.11 -22.36
CA GLU A 134 -8.42 -12.72 -22.84
C GLU A 134 -8.93 -11.73 -21.78
N ILE A 135 -10.08 -12.04 -21.18
CA ILE A 135 -10.68 -11.21 -20.13
C ILE A 135 -9.87 -11.31 -18.85
N ASN A 136 -9.39 -12.48 -18.48
CA ASN A 136 -8.53 -12.64 -17.30
C ASN A 136 -7.24 -11.84 -17.43
N TYR A 137 -6.66 -11.79 -18.62
CA TYR A 137 -5.48 -10.94 -18.87
C TYR A 137 -5.80 -9.44 -18.73
N ALA A 138 -6.93 -9.00 -19.26
CA ALA A 138 -7.37 -7.61 -19.13
C ALA A 138 -7.62 -7.23 -17.65
N ILE A 139 -8.25 -8.12 -16.86
CA ILE A 139 -8.47 -7.94 -15.43
C ILE A 139 -7.13 -7.87 -14.68
N PHE A 140 -6.20 -8.77 -14.96
CA PHE A 140 -4.86 -8.74 -14.38
C PHE A 140 -4.15 -7.41 -14.61
N LEU A 141 -4.15 -6.89 -15.85
CA LEU A 141 -3.56 -5.60 -16.18
C LEU A 141 -4.24 -4.43 -15.44
N THR A 142 -5.54 -4.54 -15.15
CA THR A 142 -6.29 -3.51 -14.43
C THR A 142 -5.97 -3.49 -12.93
N ILE A 143 -5.67 -4.64 -12.32
CA ILE A 143 -5.41 -4.75 -10.88
C ILE A 143 -3.99 -4.33 -10.52
N ILE A 144 -3.04 -4.45 -11.43
CA ILE A 144 -1.64 -4.06 -11.18
C ILE A 144 -1.53 -2.60 -10.72
N PRO A 145 -2.08 -1.59 -11.40
CA PRO A 145 -2.06 -0.20 -10.94
C PRO A 145 -2.64 -0.02 -9.53
N TRP A 146 -3.71 -0.74 -9.18
CA TRP A 146 -4.29 -0.65 -7.83
C TRP A 146 -3.38 -1.24 -6.76
N SER A 147 -2.72 -2.37 -7.05
CA SER A 147 -1.70 -2.94 -6.16
C SER A 147 -0.52 -1.98 -5.98
N LEU A 148 -0.09 -1.31 -7.07
CA LEU A 148 0.95 -0.30 -7.02
C LEU A 148 0.55 0.92 -6.19
N ALA A 149 -0.71 1.37 -6.26
CA ALA A 149 -1.25 2.39 -5.36
C ALA A 149 -1.14 1.98 -3.89
N GLY A 150 -1.31 0.68 -3.58
CA GLY A 150 -1.07 0.12 -2.25
C GLY A 150 0.38 0.25 -1.79
N PHE A 151 1.35 -0.08 -2.64
CA PHE A 151 2.77 0.15 -2.32
C PHE A 151 3.09 1.64 -2.12
N LEU A 152 2.58 2.50 -2.98
CA LEU A 152 2.77 3.95 -2.86
C LEU A 152 2.18 4.49 -1.56
N SER A 153 0.99 4.06 -1.19
CA SER A 153 0.36 4.47 0.08
C SER A 153 1.21 4.06 1.29
N TYR A 154 1.75 2.83 1.30
CA TYR A 154 2.68 2.37 2.32
C TYR A 154 3.89 3.29 2.43
N PHE A 155 4.54 3.60 1.32
CA PHE A 155 5.74 4.42 1.30
C PHE A 155 5.47 5.87 1.72
N PHE A 156 4.38 6.49 1.26
CA PHE A 156 4.03 7.85 1.64
C PHE A 156 3.68 7.94 3.13
N VAL A 157 2.90 7.01 3.65
CA VAL A 157 2.55 6.98 5.08
C VAL A 157 3.79 6.76 5.95
N ALA A 158 4.71 5.87 5.57
CA ALA A 158 5.99 5.69 6.24
C ALA A 158 6.78 7.02 6.31
N SER A 159 6.85 7.75 5.19
CA SER A 159 7.55 9.05 5.14
C SER A 159 6.87 10.11 6.00
N ILE A 160 5.53 10.18 5.97
CA ILE A 160 4.74 11.12 6.80
C ILE A 160 4.97 10.85 8.28
N LEU A 161 5.00 9.59 8.70
CA LEU A 161 5.18 9.21 10.11
C LEU A 161 6.60 9.54 10.61
N ILE A 162 7.62 9.34 9.79
CA ILE A 162 9.02 9.60 10.17
C ILE A 162 9.37 11.10 10.12
N GLU A 163 8.73 11.90 9.27
CA GLU A 163 9.06 13.32 9.12
C GLU A 163 8.75 14.10 10.40
N PRO A 164 9.72 14.78 11.04
CA PRO A 164 9.49 15.52 12.27
C PRO A 164 8.80 16.88 12.06
N VAL A 165 8.86 17.46 10.87
CA VAL A 165 8.35 18.81 10.58
C VAL A 165 6.94 18.73 10.03
N TRP A 166 5.96 19.34 10.73
CA TRP A 166 4.54 19.27 10.38
C TRP A 166 4.21 19.79 8.97
N SER A 167 4.76 20.95 8.60
CA SER A 167 4.52 21.51 7.25
C SER A 167 4.95 20.57 6.12
N ARG A 168 6.06 19.85 6.32
CA ARG A 168 6.54 18.87 5.34
C ARG A 168 5.68 17.61 5.31
N ARG A 169 5.12 17.18 6.44
CA ARG A 169 4.14 16.07 6.49
C ARG A 169 2.94 16.38 5.60
N VAL A 170 2.39 17.59 5.73
CA VAL A 170 1.25 18.02 4.92
C VAL A 170 1.59 18.02 3.43
N VAL A 171 2.76 18.55 3.05
CA VAL A 171 3.21 18.53 1.64
C VAL A 171 3.35 17.09 1.12
N ILE A 172 4.01 16.20 1.89
CA ILE A 172 4.15 14.79 1.49
C ILE A 172 2.78 14.11 1.36
N ALA A 173 1.85 14.39 2.28
CA ALA A 173 0.50 13.83 2.25
C ALA A 173 -0.28 14.28 1.00
N VAL A 174 -0.25 15.58 0.68
CA VAL A 174 -0.94 16.15 -0.49
C VAL A 174 -0.35 15.59 -1.79
N VAL A 175 0.97 15.61 -1.93
CA VAL A 175 1.66 15.06 -3.11
C VAL A 175 1.38 13.56 -3.25
N GLY A 176 1.49 12.82 -2.14
CA GLY A 176 1.19 11.38 -2.12
C GLY A 176 -0.25 11.08 -2.53
N PHE A 177 -1.22 11.85 -2.04
CA PHE A 177 -2.63 11.69 -2.39
C PHE A 177 -2.88 11.94 -3.88
N ILE A 178 -2.31 13.01 -4.46
CA ILE A 178 -2.45 13.32 -5.89
C ILE A 178 -1.89 12.17 -6.74
N ILE A 179 -0.68 11.69 -6.42
CA ILE A 179 -0.04 10.61 -7.16
C ILE A 179 -0.85 9.31 -7.06
N ILE A 180 -1.28 8.93 -5.86
CA ILE A 180 -2.07 7.70 -5.65
C ILE A 180 -3.40 7.78 -6.40
N ASN A 181 -4.03 8.95 -6.43
CA ASN A 181 -5.29 9.15 -7.15
C ASN A 181 -5.16 8.85 -8.65
N GLU A 182 -4.04 9.21 -9.29
CA GLU A 182 -3.77 8.86 -10.70
C GLU A 182 -3.78 7.34 -10.94
N PHE A 183 -3.22 6.54 -10.02
CA PHE A 183 -3.23 5.08 -10.11
C PHE A 183 -4.60 4.46 -9.85
N LEU A 184 -5.43 5.15 -9.07
CA LEU A 184 -6.78 4.68 -8.75
C LEU A 184 -7.80 5.07 -9.82
N VAL A 185 -7.73 6.27 -10.39
CA VAL A 185 -8.77 6.83 -11.30
C VAL A 185 -8.51 6.48 -12.76
N ASN A 186 -7.27 6.64 -13.23
CA ASN A 186 -6.93 6.57 -14.65
C ASN A 186 -6.50 5.15 -15.09
N VAL A 187 -7.36 4.15 -14.86
CA VAL A 187 -7.09 2.80 -15.33
C VAL A 187 -7.54 2.65 -16.78
N ILE A 188 -6.71 3.11 -17.71
CA ILE A 188 -6.90 2.84 -19.15
C ILE A 188 -6.19 1.52 -19.46
N LEU A 189 -6.94 0.55 -19.97
CA LEU A 189 -6.40 -0.69 -20.52
C LEU A 189 -5.32 -0.37 -21.56
N GLY A 190 -4.06 -0.72 -21.26
CA GLY A 190 -2.95 -0.53 -22.21
C GLY A 190 -1.92 0.56 -21.85
N SER A 191 -2.14 1.41 -20.85
CA SER A 191 -1.17 2.45 -20.42
C SER A 191 -0.07 1.95 -19.47
N PHE A 192 0.13 0.64 -19.38
CA PHE A 192 1.04 -0.01 -18.44
C PHE A 192 2.50 0.48 -18.51
N ILE A 193 3.00 0.80 -19.70
CA ILE A 193 4.39 1.26 -19.88
C ILE A 193 4.61 2.63 -19.22
N ASN A 194 3.66 3.55 -19.34
CA ASN A 194 3.75 4.87 -18.71
C ASN A 194 3.69 4.75 -17.17
N VAL A 195 2.90 3.81 -16.67
CA VAL A 195 2.79 3.51 -15.23
C VAL A 195 4.13 3.04 -14.66
N ILE A 196 4.87 2.16 -15.35
CA ILE A 196 6.18 1.68 -14.91
C ILE A 196 7.20 2.83 -14.83
N ASN A 197 7.25 3.70 -15.83
CA ASN A 197 8.17 4.83 -15.84
C ASN A 197 7.90 5.81 -14.70
N ILE A 198 6.64 6.14 -14.46
CA ILE A 198 6.22 6.98 -13.33
C ILE A 198 6.60 6.33 -12.01
N LEU A 199 6.40 5.01 -11.85
CA LEU A 199 6.79 4.27 -10.67
C LEU A 199 8.28 4.33 -10.36
N LEU A 200 9.13 4.16 -11.37
CA LEU A 200 10.58 4.26 -11.21
C LEU A 200 10.99 5.64 -10.70
N ILE A 201 10.42 6.71 -11.26
CA ILE A 201 10.70 8.08 -10.82
C ILE A 201 10.23 8.27 -9.37
N ILE A 202 9.03 7.81 -9.03
CA ILE A 202 8.46 7.95 -7.69
C ILE A 202 9.27 7.18 -6.65
N THR A 203 9.71 5.95 -6.96
CA THR A 203 10.52 5.15 -6.02
C THR A 203 11.88 5.79 -5.74
N LEU A 204 12.51 6.40 -6.74
CA LEU A 204 13.76 7.14 -6.56
C LEU A 204 13.56 8.39 -5.70
N LEU A 205 12.55 9.21 -5.99
CA LEU A 205 12.21 10.40 -5.20
C LEU A 205 11.83 10.02 -3.76
N TYR A 206 11.05 8.98 -3.60
CA TYR A 206 10.66 8.47 -2.29
C TYR A 206 11.87 8.09 -1.43
N ASN A 207 12.78 7.25 -1.97
CA ASN A 207 13.97 6.84 -1.23
C ASN A 207 14.79 8.04 -0.76
N TYR A 208 14.93 9.06 -1.60
CA TYR A 208 15.62 10.30 -1.24
C TYR A 208 14.92 11.05 -0.10
N VAL A 209 13.62 11.28 -0.20
CA VAL A 209 12.82 11.96 0.83
C VAL A 209 12.84 11.18 2.14
N HIS A 210 12.67 9.87 2.09
CA HIS A 210 12.65 9.01 3.27
C HIS A 210 13.99 9.00 4.01
N MET A 211 15.12 8.94 3.30
CA MET A 211 16.45 9.07 3.89
C MET A 211 16.64 10.41 4.59
N LEU A 212 16.25 11.51 3.96
CA LEU A 212 16.34 12.84 4.56
C LEU A 212 15.46 12.99 5.81
N SER A 213 14.27 12.42 5.81
CA SER A 213 13.35 12.41 6.96
C SER A 213 13.92 11.61 8.13
N GLY A 214 14.49 10.43 7.84
CA GLY A 214 15.14 9.61 8.86
C GLY A 214 16.34 10.28 9.50
N LEU A 215 17.20 10.95 8.72
CA LEU A 215 18.34 11.70 9.23
C LEU A 215 17.90 12.89 10.11
N ARG A 216 16.82 13.61 9.72
CA ARG A 216 16.23 14.68 10.53
C ARG A 216 15.65 14.15 11.84
N PHE A 217 14.98 13.02 11.81
CA PHE A 217 14.43 12.35 12.99
C PHE A 217 15.53 12.01 14.00
N LYS A 218 16.67 11.46 13.55
CA LYS A 218 17.82 11.15 14.41
C LYS A 218 18.44 12.39 15.03
N ARG A 219 18.63 13.48 14.26
CA ARG A 219 19.26 14.73 14.74
C ARG A 219 18.46 15.47 15.81
N GLY A 220 17.29 14.95 16.19
CA GLY A 220 16.54 15.50 17.32
C GLY A 220 15.83 16.81 17.01
N ALA A 221 15.40 17.01 15.77
CA ALA A 221 14.39 18.02 15.49
C ALA A 221 13.26 17.79 16.49
N LYS A 222 13.16 18.71 17.49
CA LYS A 222 12.20 18.61 18.59
C LYS A 222 10.82 18.39 17.99
N TRP A 223 10.15 17.35 18.43
CA TRP A 223 8.77 17.10 18.12
C TRP A 223 7.95 18.19 18.78
N TYR A 224 7.64 19.24 18.06
CA TYR A 224 6.78 20.34 18.53
C TYR A 224 5.43 19.85 19.06
N PHE A 225 5.02 18.65 18.70
CA PHE A 225 3.78 18.03 19.16
C PHE A 225 3.78 17.66 20.64
N LEU A 226 4.90 17.22 21.20
CA LEU A 226 4.97 16.85 22.62
C LEU A 226 5.22 18.07 23.52
N GLN A 227 5.81 19.13 23.01
CA GLN A 227 6.00 20.37 23.77
C GLN A 227 4.67 21.09 23.99
N ASN A 228 3.78 21.17 22.99
CA ASN A 228 2.45 21.76 23.17
C ASN A 228 1.52 20.92 24.09
N TYR A 229 1.80 19.62 24.28
CA TYR A 229 1.00 18.81 25.21
C TYR A 229 1.42 19.03 26.66
N GLN A 230 2.69 19.33 26.94
CA GLN A 230 3.14 19.65 28.30
C GLN A 230 2.75 21.07 28.71
N ASP A 231 2.68 22.00 27.77
CA ASP A 231 2.27 23.40 28.04
C ASP A 231 0.74 23.55 28.22
N ILE A 232 -0.07 22.53 27.89
CA ILE A 232 -1.53 22.53 28.12
C ILE A 232 -1.90 21.94 29.50
N TYR A 233 -0.99 21.21 30.15
CA TYR A 233 -1.22 20.56 31.46
C TYR A 233 -0.38 21.15 32.60
N LEU A 234 0.32 22.24 32.41
CA LEU A 234 0.92 23.09 33.43
C LEU A 234 0.17 24.42 33.49
#